data_4f696de1e9fb6ce07eb6e84b9d9cf30b
#
_entry.id   4f696de1e9fb6ce07eb6e84b9d9cf30b
#
_cell.length_a   1.000
_cell.length_b   1.000
_cell.length_c   1.000
_cell.angle_alpha   90.00
_cell.angle_beta   90.00
_cell.angle_gamma   90.00
#
_symmetry.space_group_name_H-M   'P 1'
#
loop_
_entity.id
_entity.type
_entity.pdbx_description
1 polymer ?
#
loop_
_entity_poly.entity_id
_entity_poly.type
_entity_poly.pdbx_seq_one_letter_code
_entity_poly.pdbx_strand_id
1 'polypeptide(L)'
;VVKGEMKTGLIWHTQGSGKSLTMLFTAWKLRTLAELNNPTILIVVDRVDLDAQITETFGAVKLPNTTRASSIDGLRKKLKEDRREVIISTIFKFDEMADVLVQRENVIILIDEAHRTQEGTNAAEMRRALPNAFFFGFTGTPIDKSDKNTHRNFGLKPDGKVERYMDLYNIKAAIDDGATVPVHYQ
;
A
#
# COMPACT_ATOMS: atom_id res chain seq x y z
N VAL A 1 -5.22 -1.95 -16.01
CA VAL A 1 -5.68 -2.02 -14.61
C VAL A 1 -7.17 -1.70 -14.49
N VAL A 2 -7.77 -1.01 -15.43
CA VAL A 2 -9.10 -0.39 -15.27
C VAL A 2 -10.28 -1.27 -15.65
N LYS A 3 -10.09 -2.41 -16.29
CA LYS A 3 -11.18 -3.29 -16.74
C LYS A 3 -10.96 -4.78 -16.45
N GLY A 4 -10.13 -5.11 -15.51
CA GLY A 4 -9.91 -6.50 -15.10
C GLY A 4 -10.38 -6.74 -13.66
N GLU A 5 -10.79 -7.93 -13.40
CA GLU A 5 -11.37 -8.40 -12.13
C GLU A 5 -10.41 -8.35 -10.92
N MET A 6 -9.15 -7.92 -11.10
CA MET A 6 -8.15 -7.95 -10.03
C MET A 6 -8.08 -6.61 -9.29
N LYS A 7 -8.59 -6.62 -8.07
CA LYS A 7 -8.51 -5.49 -7.14
C LYS A 7 -7.33 -5.56 -6.17
N THR A 8 -6.42 -6.49 -6.36
CA THR A 8 -5.27 -6.70 -5.46
C THR A 8 -3.98 -6.93 -6.25
N GLY A 9 -2.85 -6.59 -5.64
CA GLY A 9 -1.53 -6.85 -6.21
C GLY A 9 -0.44 -6.81 -5.14
N LEU A 10 0.66 -7.53 -5.37
CA LEU A 10 1.80 -7.60 -4.48
C LEU A 10 3.08 -7.20 -5.21
N ILE A 11 3.82 -6.27 -4.61
CA ILE A 11 5.12 -5.80 -5.05
C ILE A 11 6.16 -6.27 -4.02
N TRP A 12 7.12 -7.06 -4.47
CA TRP A 12 8.22 -7.50 -3.63
C TRP A 12 9.50 -6.76 -3.99
N HIS A 13 9.84 -5.78 -3.20
CA HIS A 13 11.10 -5.06 -3.28
C HIS A 13 11.89 -5.26 -2.00
N THR A 14 13.17 -5.63 -2.11
CA THR A 14 14.03 -5.87 -0.95
C THR A 14 14.15 -4.63 -0.06
N GLN A 15 14.52 -4.83 1.20
CA GLN A 15 14.74 -3.72 2.12
C GLN A 15 15.88 -2.81 1.62
N GLY A 16 15.74 -1.51 1.76
CA GLY A 16 16.72 -0.53 1.27
C GLY A 16 16.61 -0.19 -0.22
N SER A 17 15.73 -0.84 -0.99
CA SER A 17 15.57 -0.65 -2.44
C SER A 17 14.75 0.58 -2.86
N GLY A 18 14.37 1.45 -1.92
CA GLY A 18 13.59 2.65 -2.23
C GLY A 18 12.07 2.43 -2.31
N LYS A 19 11.50 1.44 -1.64
CA LYS A 19 10.04 1.17 -1.62
C LYS A 19 9.18 2.42 -1.41
N SER A 20 9.55 3.27 -0.45
CA SER A 20 8.80 4.50 -0.16
C SER A 20 8.77 5.46 -1.35
N LEU A 21 9.88 5.58 -2.09
CA LEU A 21 9.92 6.35 -3.34
C LEU A 21 9.07 5.71 -4.43
N THR A 22 9.13 4.39 -4.57
CA THR A 22 8.27 3.66 -5.50
C THR A 22 6.80 3.90 -5.20
N MET A 23 6.39 3.84 -3.94
CA MET A 23 5.01 4.14 -3.51
C MET A 23 4.61 5.58 -3.84
N LEU A 24 5.52 6.55 -3.60
CA LEU A 24 5.31 7.95 -3.92
C LEU A 24 5.10 8.17 -5.43
N PHE A 25 6.00 7.65 -6.27
CA PHE A 25 5.87 7.78 -7.71
C PHE A 25 4.66 7.02 -8.26
N THR A 26 4.32 5.87 -7.66
CA THR A 26 3.10 5.13 -7.99
C THR A 26 1.86 5.98 -7.66
N ALA A 27 1.80 6.57 -6.47
CA ALA A 27 0.69 7.44 -6.09
C ALA A 27 0.54 8.64 -7.04
N TRP A 28 1.67 9.28 -7.39
CA TRP A 28 1.67 10.38 -8.35
C TRP A 28 1.18 9.93 -9.72
N LYS A 29 1.74 8.86 -10.25
CA LYS A 29 1.38 8.31 -11.56
C LYS A 29 -0.10 7.93 -11.62
N LEU A 30 -0.62 7.23 -10.63
CA LEU A 30 -2.02 6.81 -10.58
C LEU A 30 -2.97 8.01 -10.57
N ARG A 31 -2.61 9.12 -9.93
CA ARG A 31 -3.44 10.33 -9.91
C ARG A 31 -3.42 11.09 -11.22
N THR A 32 -2.42 10.90 -12.06
CA THR A 32 -2.33 11.55 -13.39
C THR A 32 -3.01 10.75 -14.50
N LEU A 33 -3.39 9.49 -14.23
CA LEU A 33 -4.10 8.66 -15.21
C LEU A 33 -5.56 9.09 -15.32
N ALA A 34 -5.96 9.54 -16.51
CA ALA A 34 -7.32 10.04 -16.78
C ALA A 34 -8.37 8.96 -16.54
N GLU A 35 -8.05 7.70 -16.83
CA GLU A 35 -8.92 6.53 -16.67
C GLU A 35 -9.32 6.27 -15.21
N LEU A 36 -8.49 6.70 -14.26
CA LEU A 36 -8.75 6.55 -12.83
C LEU A 36 -9.55 7.72 -12.25
N ASN A 37 -9.82 8.75 -13.04
CA ASN A 37 -10.61 9.89 -12.65
C ASN A 37 -10.13 10.52 -11.32
N ASN A 38 -8.82 10.83 -11.24
CA ASN A 38 -8.17 11.42 -10.06
C ASN A 38 -8.53 10.68 -8.76
N PRO A 39 -8.03 9.46 -8.54
CA PRO A 39 -8.43 8.62 -7.41
C PRO A 39 -7.98 9.19 -6.07
N THR A 40 -8.66 8.80 -5.00
CA THR A 40 -8.13 8.91 -3.64
C THR A 40 -7.07 7.83 -3.45
N ILE A 41 -5.84 8.21 -3.09
CA ILE A 41 -4.78 7.25 -2.75
C ILE A 41 -4.61 7.23 -1.23
N LEU A 42 -4.72 6.05 -0.65
CA LEU A 42 -4.47 5.85 0.77
C LEU A 42 -3.17 5.07 0.95
N ILE A 43 -2.18 5.68 1.59
CA ILE A 43 -0.92 5.03 1.93
C ILE A 43 -1.01 4.59 3.39
N VAL A 44 -0.92 3.29 3.59
CA VAL A 44 -1.02 2.65 4.91
C VAL A 44 0.33 2.12 5.33
N VAL A 45 0.82 2.59 6.47
CA VAL A 45 2.09 2.16 7.06
C VAL A 45 1.89 1.39 8.36
N ASP A 46 2.82 0.51 8.69
CA ASP A 46 2.76 -0.32 9.89
C ASP A 46 3.10 0.46 11.17
N ARG A 47 4.02 1.43 11.08
CA ARG A 47 4.57 2.12 12.26
C ARG A 47 4.42 3.62 12.19
N VAL A 48 4.28 4.24 13.36
CA VAL A 48 4.19 5.71 13.51
C VAL A 48 5.48 6.40 13.05
N ASP A 49 6.64 5.78 13.30
CA ASP A 49 7.94 6.33 12.88
C ASP A 49 8.08 6.34 11.34
N LEU A 50 7.59 5.28 10.67
CA LEU A 50 7.55 5.20 9.21
C LEU A 50 6.55 6.20 8.62
N ASP A 51 5.44 6.46 9.31
CA ASP A 51 4.46 7.49 8.95
C ASP A 51 5.12 8.88 8.87
N ALA A 52 5.99 9.21 9.83
CA ALA A 52 6.75 10.47 9.82
C ALA A 52 7.76 10.51 8.66
N GLN A 53 8.55 9.45 8.47
CA GLN A 53 9.56 9.36 7.41
C GLN A 53 8.92 9.40 6.00
N ILE A 54 7.83 8.68 5.79
CA ILE A 54 7.10 8.74 4.53
C ILE A 54 6.52 10.12 4.31
N THR A 55 5.94 10.74 5.34
CA THR A 55 5.40 12.10 5.26
C THR A 55 6.50 13.11 4.89
N GLU A 56 7.70 12.98 5.46
CA GLU A 56 8.84 13.82 5.11
C GLU A 56 9.28 13.61 3.66
N THR A 57 9.39 12.35 3.22
CA THR A 57 9.74 12.00 1.84
C THR A 57 8.73 12.58 0.84
N PHE A 58 7.44 12.45 1.12
CA PHE A 58 6.37 13.02 0.29
C PHE A 58 6.36 14.56 0.34
N GLY A 59 6.67 15.14 1.50
CA GLY A 59 6.81 16.58 1.66
C GLY A 59 7.98 17.16 0.87
N ALA A 60 9.12 16.47 0.85
CA ALA A 60 10.30 16.86 0.08
C ALA A 60 10.03 16.92 -1.44
N VAL A 61 9.23 15.98 -1.96
CA VAL A 61 8.82 15.96 -3.38
C VAL A 61 7.64 16.91 -3.66
N LYS A 62 7.05 17.51 -2.62
CA LYS A 62 5.89 18.43 -2.74
C LYS A 62 4.75 17.85 -3.56
N LEU A 63 4.43 16.57 -3.33
CA LEU A 63 3.28 15.95 -3.99
C LEU A 63 2.00 16.72 -3.61
N PRO A 64 1.32 17.35 -4.58
CA PRO A 64 0.16 18.21 -4.29
C PRO A 64 -0.99 17.39 -3.71
N ASN A 65 -1.78 18.02 -2.84
CA ASN A 65 -2.92 17.40 -2.17
C ASN A 65 -2.55 16.13 -1.39
N THR A 66 -1.43 16.16 -0.68
CA THR A 66 -1.03 15.11 0.26
C THR A 66 -1.34 15.56 1.69
N THR A 67 -2.00 14.70 2.43
CA THR A 67 -2.41 14.96 3.81
C THR A 67 -2.13 13.76 4.70
N ARG A 68 -1.93 14.02 5.98
CA ARG A 68 -1.77 12.97 6.98
C ARG A 68 -3.05 12.87 7.81
N ALA A 69 -3.52 11.66 8.06
CA ALA A 69 -4.55 11.41 9.04
C ALA A 69 -3.93 11.37 10.44
N SER A 70 -4.20 12.37 11.27
CA SER A 70 -3.63 12.48 12.62
C SER A 70 -4.35 11.63 13.66
N SER A 71 -5.63 11.31 13.42
CA SER A 71 -6.48 10.55 14.34
C SER A 71 -7.41 9.59 13.58
N ILE A 72 -8.05 8.68 14.30
CA ILE A 72 -9.12 7.79 13.77
C ILE A 72 -10.25 8.62 13.18
N ASP A 73 -10.75 9.62 13.90
CA ASP A 73 -11.82 10.49 13.41
C ASP A 73 -11.40 11.33 12.21
N GLY A 74 -10.14 11.77 12.18
CA GLY A 74 -9.57 12.48 11.03
C GLY A 74 -9.55 11.60 9.79
N LEU A 75 -9.16 10.33 9.91
CA LEU A 75 -9.20 9.36 8.82
C LEU A 75 -10.64 9.07 8.39
N ARG A 76 -11.52 8.80 9.36
CA ARG A 76 -12.95 8.56 9.13
C ARG A 76 -13.61 9.68 8.33
N LYS A 77 -13.38 10.93 8.71
CA LYS A 77 -13.88 12.11 8.00
C LYS A 77 -13.36 12.17 6.57
N LYS A 78 -12.03 12.00 6.38
CA LYS A 78 -11.41 12.03 5.05
C LYS A 78 -11.93 10.94 4.12
N LEU A 79 -12.20 9.74 4.64
CA LEU A 79 -12.73 8.63 3.86
C LEU A 79 -14.21 8.81 3.49
N LYS A 80 -15.03 9.36 4.39
CA LYS A 80 -16.45 9.67 4.13
C LYS A 80 -16.62 10.82 3.12
N GLU A 81 -15.72 11.79 3.13
CA GLU A 81 -15.68 12.87 2.15
C GLU A 81 -15.02 12.39 0.87
N ASP A 82 -15.56 12.71 -0.30
CA ASP A 82 -14.93 12.37 -1.60
C ASP A 82 -13.75 13.31 -1.90
N ARG A 83 -12.76 13.27 -1.05
CA ARG A 83 -11.52 14.02 -1.23
C ARG A 83 -10.59 13.28 -2.18
N ARG A 84 -10.26 13.92 -3.27
CA ARG A 84 -9.32 13.42 -4.26
C ARG A 84 -7.90 13.79 -3.85
N GLU A 85 -7.41 13.18 -2.79
CA GLU A 85 -6.11 13.47 -2.17
C GLU A 85 -5.29 12.20 -1.93
N VAL A 86 -4.01 12.36 -1.64
CA VAL A 86 -3.15 11.31 -1.08
C VAL A 86 -3.25 11.41 0.43
N ILE A 87 -3.73 10.35 1.08
CA ILE A 87 -3.88 10.28 2.53
C ILE A 87 -2.83 9.31 3.07
N ILE A 88 -2.01 9.77 4.01
CA ILE A 88 -1.06 8.91 4.73
C ILE A 88 -1.67 8.57 6.10
N SER A 89 -1.65 7.28 6.44
CA SER A 89 -2.22 6.77 7.69
C SER A 89 -1.48 5.56 8.19
N THR A 90 -1.55 5.29 9.49
CA THR A 90 -1.14 3.99 10.05
C THR A 90 -2.30 3.00 10.02
N ILE A 91 -1.98 1.69 9.97
CA ILE A 91 -2.98 0.61 10.00
C ILE A 91 -3.84 0.64 11.27
N PHE A 92 -3.26 1.08 12.39
CA PHE A 92 -3.96 1.16 13.69
C PHE A 92 -5.14 2.15 13.69
N LYS A 93 -5.18 3.09 12.75
CA LYS A 93 -6.32 4.03 12.63
C LYS A 93 -7.56 3.40 11.98
N PHE A 94 -7.47 2.13 11.57
CA PHE A 94 -8.63 1.35 11.14
C PHE A 94 -9.32 0.61 12.29
N ASP A 95 -8.75 0.67 13.49
CA ASP A 95 -9.44 0.22 14.68
C ASP A 95 -10.75 1.04 14.86
N GLU A 96 -11.81 0.37 15.30
CA GLU A 96 -13.12 1.00 15.49
C GLU A 96 -13.72 1.68 14.24
N MET A 97 -13.37 1.23 13.03
CA MET A 97 -13.95 1.73 11.77
C MET A 97 -15.27 1.04 11.39
N ALA A 98 -15.93 0.38 12.34
CA ALA A 98 -17.13 -0.43 12.10
C ALA A 98 -18.29 0.35 11.42
N ASP A 99 -18.38 1.64 11.65
CA ASP A 99 -19.39 2.53 11.08
C ASP A 99 -19.00 3.14 9.71
N VAL A 100 -17.77 2.89 9.26
CA VAL A 100 -17.29 3.41 7.98
C VAL A 100 -17.57 2.41 6.87
N LEU A 101 -18.30 2.86 5.86
CA LEU A 101 -18.51 2.13 4.62
C LEU A 101 -18.39 3.10 3.45
N VAL A 102 -17.32 2.96 2.68
CA VAL A 102 -17.04 3.77 1.51
C VAL A 102 -17.14 2.90 0.27
N GLN A 103 -18.21 3.05 -0.48
CA GLN A 103 -18.50 2.21 -1.65
C GLN A 103 -17.86 2.71 -2.96
N ARG A 104 -17.09 3.79 -2.90
CA ARG A 104 -16.41 4.34 -4.08
C ARG A 104 -15.41 3.33 -4.66
N GLU A 105 -15.36 3.24 -5.97
CA GLU A 105 -14.45 2.34 -6.69
C GLU A 105 -13.10 2.97 -7.03
N ASN A 106 -13.01 4.31 -6.94
CA ASN A 106 -11.79 5.04 -7.25
C ASN A 106 -10.96 5.36 -6.00
N VAL A 107 -10.84 4.40 -5.11
CA VAL A 107 -9.95 4.41 -3.95
C VAL A 107 -8.87 3.35 -4.17
N ILE A 108 -7.62 3.75 -4.05
CA ILE A 108 -6.47 2.87 -4.21
C ILE A 108 -5.65 2.90 -2.92
N ILE A 109 -5.35 1.74 -2.38
CA ILE A 109 -4.65 1.58 -1.12
C ILE A 109 -3.29 0.98 -1.39
N LEU A 110 -2.24 1.69 -1.00
CA LEU A 110 -0.85 1.25 -1.05
C LEU A 110 -0.43 0.91 0.39
N ILE A 111 -0.09 -0.34 0.64
CA ILE A 111 0.19 -0.85 1.98
C ILE A 111 1.67 -1.16 2.10
N ASP A 112 2.37 -0.43 2.94
CA ASP A 112 3.77 -0.73 3.28
C ASP A 112 3.85 -1.87 4.28
N GLU A 113 4.94 -2.63 4.22
CA GLU A 113 5.18 -3.84 5.01
C GLU A 113 3.96 -4.78 5.03
N ALA A 114 3.43 -5.05 3.83
CA ALA A 114 2.18 -5.79 3.63
C ALA A 114 2.14 -7.15 4.33
N HIS A 115 3.29 -7.77 4.61
CA HIS A 115 3.41 -9.01 5.37
C HIS A 115 3.03 -8.86 6.84
N ARG A 116 3.08 -7.65 7.41
CA ARG A 116 2.71 -7.36 8.81
C ARG A 116 1.27 -6.91 8.95
N THR A 117 0.81 -6.11 7.99
CA THR A 117 -0.52 -5.48 8.05
C THR A 117 -1.67 -6.43 7.70
N GLN A 118 -1.38 -7.67 7.36
CA GLN A 118 -2.39 -8.69 6.99
C GLN A 118 -3.01 -9.39 8.18
N GLU A 119 -2.43 -9.26 9.35
CA GLU A 119 -2.84 -9.96 10.55
C GLU A 119 -3.62 -9.03 11.46
N GLY A 120 -4.73 -9.55 11.97
CA GLY A 120 -5.53 -8.87 12.96
C GLY A 120 -6.78 -8.16 12.41
N THR A 121 -7.49 -7.59 13.35
CA THR A 121 -8.79 -6.92 13.15
C THR A 121 -8.68 -5.71 12.22
N ASN A 122 -7.59 -4.94 12.30
CA ASN A 122 -7.43 -3.71 11.55
C ASN A 122 -7.40 -3.91 10.03
N ALA A 123 -6.76 -4.99 9.54
CA ALA A 123 -6.76 -5.31 8.11
C ALA A 123 -8.15 -5.73 7.62
N ALA A 124 -8.88 -6.50 8.43
CA ALA A 124 -10.26 -6.87 8.13
C ALA A 124 -11.18 -5.65 8.14
N GLU A 125 -11.05 -4.79 9.13
CA GLU A 125 -11.82 -3.54 9.23
C GLU A 125 -11.54 -2.60 8.05
N MET A 126 -10.27 -2.45 7.64
CA MET A 126 -9.90 -1.66 6.47
C MET A 126 -10.59 -2.18 5.20
N ARG A 127 -10.55 -3.50 4.96
CA ARG A 127 -11.20 -4.11 3.79
C ARG A 127 -12.73 -3.98 3.85
N ARG A 128 -13.30 -4.12 5.04
CA ARG A 128 -14.72 -3.93 5.27
C ARG A 128 -15.16 -2.49 5.02
N ALA A 129 -14.37 -1.53 5.51
CA ALA A 129 -14.66 -0.10 5.33
C ALA A 129 -14.55 0.35 3.86
N LEU A 130 -13.74 -0.33 3.05
CA LEU A 130 -13.39 0.03 1.68
C LEU A 130 -13.55 -1.16 0.71
N PRO A 131 -14.76 -1.76 0.58
CA PRO A 131 -14.97 -3.03 -0.11
C PRO A 131 -14.69 -2.97 -1.62
N ASN A 132 -14.80 -1.81 -2.22
CA ASN A 132 -14.60 -1.60 -3.64
C ASN A 132 -13.22 -1.05 -4.01
N ALA A 133 -12.37 -0.77 -3.03
CA ALA A 133 -11.04 -0.24 -3.24
C ALA A 133 -10.08 -1.27 -3.86
N PHE A 134 -9.02 -0.75 -4.48
CA PHE A 134 -7.88 -1.54 -4.94
C PHE A 134 -6.83 -1.60 -3.83
N PHE A 135 -6.26 -2.79 -3.60
CA PHE A 135 -5.28 -3.02 -2.54
C PHE A 135 -3.95 -3.50 -3.13
N PHE A 136 -2.90 -2.72 -2.96
CA PHE A 136 -1.55 -3.07 -3.41
C PHE A 136 -0.61 -3.14 -2.21
N GLY A 137 -0.04 -4.33 -1.99
CA GLY A 137 0.93 -4.56 -0.92
C GLY A 137 2.36 -4.36 -1.41
N PHE A 138 3.16 -3.65 -0.62
CA PHE A 138 4.61 -3.51 -0.78
C PHE A 138 5.28 -4.23 0.38
N THR A 139 6.26 -5.08 0.10
CA THR A 139 6.99 -5.81 1.14
C THR A 139 8.40 -6.17 0.70
N GLY A 140 9.33 -6.18 1.65
CA GLY A 140 10.69 -6.71 1.44
C GLY A 140 10.81 -8.18 1.81
N THR A 141 9.87 -8.73 2.58
CA THR A 141 9.90 -10.06 3.16
C THR A 141 8.53 -10.73 3.09
N PRO A 142 8.07 -11.13 1.90
CA PRO A 142 6.78 -11.80 1.79
C PRO A 142 6.77 -13.11 2.60
N ILE A 143 5.70 -13.37 3.31
CA ILE A 143 5.52 -14.59 4.11
C ILE A 143 4.68 -15.58 3.31
N ASP A 144 5.16 -16.82 3.23
CA ASP A 144 4.46 -17.95 2.62
C ASP A 144 4.40 -19.11 3.61
N LYS A 145 3.54 -18.97 4.64
CA LYS A 145 3.25 -20.00 5.63
C LYS A 145 1.78 -20.38 5.56
N SER A 146 1.44 -21.54 6.09
CA SER A 146 0.07 -22.08 6.06
C SER A 146 -0.94 -21.18 6.79
N ASP A 147 -0.53 -20.57 7.88
CA ASP A 147 -1.30 -19.67 8.74
C ASP A 147 -1.16 -18.19 8.33
N LYS A 148 -0.03 -17.84 7.70
CA LYS A 148 0.34 -16.47 7.33
C LYS A 148 0.81 -16.41 5.89
N ASN A 149 -0.03 -15.97 4.99
CA ASN A 149 0.29 -15.98 3.58
C ASN A 149 0.01 -14.62 2.91
N THR A 150 1.10 -13.89 2.64
CA THR A 150 1.04 -12.59 1.96
C THR A 150 0.42 -12.71 0.57
N HIS A 151 0.64 -13.82 -0.10
CA HIS A 151 0.13 -14.05 -1.46
C HIS A 151 -1.38 -14.19 -1.52
N ARG A 152 -2.02 -14.82 -0.51
CA ARG A 152 -3.48 -15.00 -0.48
C ARG A 152 -4.24 -13.67 -0.48
N ASN A 153 -3.68 -12.66 0.16
CA ASN A 153 -4.35 -11.37 0.33
C ASN A 153 -4.03 -10.37 -0.78
N PHE A 154 -2.88 -10.52 -1.46
CA PHE A 154 -2.41 -9.59 -2.48
C PHE A 154 -1.95 -10.27 -3.78
N GLY A 155 -1.84 -11.59 -3.79
CA GLY A 155 -1.35 -12.32 -4.95
C GLY A 155 -2.28 -12.18 -6.15
N LEU A 156 -1.70 -11.98 -7.31
CA LEU A 156 -2.36 -12.06 -8.59
C LEU A 156 -2.80 -13.51 -8.83
N LYS A 157 -4.06 -13.71 -9.22
CA LYS A 157 -4.58 -14.97 -9.72
C LYS A 157 -5.05 -14.77 -11.16
N PRO A 158 -4.19 -14.79 -12.17
CA PRO A 158 -4.65 -14.89 -13.53
C PRO A 158 -4.72 -16.37 -13.93
N ASP A 159 -5.88 -16.83 -14.32
CA ASP A 159 -6.12 -18.07 -15.07
C ASP A 159 -5.41 -19.34 -14.56
N GLY A 160 -5.36 -19.53 -13.24
CA GLY A 160 -4.78 -20.72 -12.62
C GLY A 160 -3.24 -20.78 -12.62
N LYS A 161 -2.54 -19.80 -13.16
CA LYS A 161 -1.10 -19.61 -13.00
C LYS A 161 -0.86 -18.49 -12.01
N VAL A 162 -0.25 -18.80 -10.88
CA VAL A 162 0.07 -17.86 -9.82
C VAL A 162 1.29 -17.04 -10.26
N GLU A 163 1.08 -15.93 -10.94
CA GLU A 163 2.06 -14.86 -10.88
C GLU A 163 2.00 -14.26 -9.48
N ARG A 164 3.01 -14.55 -8.68
CA ARG A 164 3.01 -14.20 -7.25
C ARG A 164 3.18 -12.70 -7.01
N TYR A 165 3.79 -11.97 -7.96
CA TYR A 165 4.13 -10.56 -7.80
C TYR A 165 3.82 -9.76 -9.07
N MET A 166 3.34 -8.53 -8.86
CA MET A 166 3.22 -7.55 -9.95
C MET A 166 4.58 -7.02 -10.38
N ASP A 167 5.49 -6.91 -9.41
CA ASP A 167 6.87 -6.50 -9.64
C ASP A 167 7.77 -7.14 -8.59
N LEU A 168 8.98 -7.52 -9.02
CA LEU A 168 9.96 -8.24 -8.23
C LEU A 168 11.33 -7.57 -8.35
N TYR A 169 11.77 -6.95 -7.28
CA TYR A 169 13.12 -6.41 -7.16
C TYR A 169 13.81 -7.04 -5.95
N ASN A 170 14.45 -8.18 -6.20
CA ASN A 170 15.08 -8.98 -5.16
C ASN A 170 16.46 -8.43 -4.74
N ILE A 171 17.06 -9.02 -3.69
CA ILE A 171 18.32 -8.55 -3.13
C ILE A 171 19.47 -8.67 -4.16
N LYS A 172 19.44 -9.66 -5.04
CA LYS A 172 20.47 -9.83 -6.07
C LYS A 172 20.41 -8.67 -7.07
N ALA A 173 19.24 -8.36 -7.60
CA ALA A 173 19.07 -7.22 -8.50
C ALA A 173 19.48 -5.90 -7.81
N ALA A 174 19.13 -5.74 -6.54
CA ALA A 174 19.50 -4.54 -5.77
C ALA A 174 21.02 -4.41 -5.54
N ILE A 175 21.75 -5.52 -5.41
CA ILE A 175 23.22 -5.54 -5.34
C ILE A 175 23.81 -5.24 -6.70
N ASP A 176 23.32 -5.88 -7.75
CA ASP A 176 23.79 -5.70 -9.12
C ASP A 176 23.64 -4.25 -9.59
N ASP A 177 22.56 -3.58 -9.16
CA ASP A 177 22.29 -2.17 -9.45
C ASP A 177 23.01 -1.18 -8.47
N GLY A 178 23.72 -1.69 -7.46
CA GLY A 178 24.38 -0.86 -6.45
C GLY A 178 23.42 -0.16 -5.48
N ALA A 179 22.16 -0.55 -5.43
CA ALA A 179 21.16 0.00 -4.50
C ALA A 179 21.34 -0.52 -3.07
N THR A 180 22.02 -1.63 -2.88
CA THR A 180 22.39 -2.20 -1.58
C THR A 180 23.73 -2.91 -1.67
N VAL A 181 24.32 -3.23 -0.52
CA VAL A 181 25.59 -3.93 -0.43
C VAL A 181 25.42 -5.38 -0.01
N PRO A 182 26.26 -6.32 -0.49
CA PRO A 182 26.20 -7.70 -0.03
C PRO A 182 26.56 -7.77 1.47
N VAL A 183 25.82 -8.58 2.23
CA VAL A 183 26.12 -8.85 3.63
C VAL A 183 26.99 -10.11 3.68
N HIS A 184 28.21 -9.99 4.18
CA HIS A 184 29.11 -11.10 4.44
C HIS A 184 29.02 -11.48 5.93
N TYR A 185 28.66 -12.72 6.20
CA TYR A 185 28.74 -13.29 7.55
C TYR A 185 30.16 -13.86 7.74
N GLN A 186 30.83 -13.48 8.82
CA GLN A 186 32.05 -14.11 9.30
C GLN A 186 31.71 -15.22 10.29
#